data_38ea31b35bf2801fe11ccf4fad4f7b21
#
_entry.id   38ea31b35bf2801fe11ccf4fad4f7b21
#
_cell.length_a   1.000
_cell.length_b   1.000
_cell.length_c   1.000
_cell.angle_alpha   90.00
_cell.angle_beta   90.00
_cell.angle_gamma   90.00
#
_symmetry.space_group_name_H-M   'P 1'
#
loop_
_entity.id
_entity.type
_entity.pdbx_description
1 polymer ?
#
loop_
_entity_poly.entity_id
_entity_poly.type
_entity_poly.pdbx_seq_one_letter_code
_entity_poly.pdbx_strand_id
1 'polypeptide(L)'
;MSFDQAPTLEMQSNPRYVTDEQRPALDVYKSLNDQCRNHIAAANPRVWQIMVQIQPNPAEHLKQLYDRKITIGQYNTYRQDVLEKFKQAIAGPTH
;
A
#
# COMPACT_ATOMS: atom_id res chain seq x y z
N MET A 1 3.61 8.84 -7.48
CA MET A 1 3.14 8.29 -6.20
C MET A 1 4.35 7.77 -5.44
N SER A 2 4.54 8.18 -4.22
CA SER A 2 5.69 7.78 -3.40
C SER A 2 5.27 6.69 -2.42
N PHE A 3 6.16 5.73 -2.16
CA PHE A 3 5.89 4.62 -1.22
C PHE A 3 5.82 5.06 0.22
N ASP A 4 6.62 6.05 0.57
CA ASP A 4 6.83 6.49 1.95
C ASP A 4 5.95 7.67 2.34
N GLN A 5 5.14 8.17 1.43
CA GLN A 5 4.20 9.25 1.70
C GLN A 5 2.83 8.70 2.05
N ALA A 6 2.30 9.15 3.18
CA ALA A 6 0.92 8.86 3.56
C ALA A 6 -0.04 9.54 2.59
N PRO A 7 -1.15 8.89 2.22
CA PRO A 7 -2.19 9.54 1.42
C PRO A 7 -2.80 10.71 2.18
N THR A 8 -3.04 11.79 1.46
CA THR A 8 -3.74 12.97 2.03
C THR A 8 -5.23 12.67 2.21
N LEU A 9 -5.91 13.50 2.99
CA LEU A 9 -7.37 13.39 3.13
C LEU A 9 -8.07 13.56 1.78
N GLU A 10 -7.58 14.45 0.94
CA GLU A 10 -8.11 14.62 -0.41
C GLU A 10 -7.97 13.34 -1.24
N MET A 11 -6.82 12.70 -1.19
CA MET A 11 -6.59 11.43 -1.89
C MET A 11 -7.51 10.32 -1.37
N GLN A 12 -7.74 10.27 -0.05
CA GLN A 12 -8.62 9.28 0.58
C GLN A 12 -10.09 9.52 0.25
N SER A 13 -10.47 10.75 -0.06
CA SER A 13 -11.85 11.14 -0.38
C SER A 13 -12.16 11.09 -1.87
N ASN A 14 -11.20 10.72 -2.72
CA ASN A 14 -11.39 10.70 -4.16
C ASN A 14 -12.41 9.63 -4.57
N PRO A 15 -13.59 10.02 -5.11
CA PRO A 15 -14.65 9.06 -5.46
C PRO A 15 -14.47 8.42 -6.84
N ARG A 16 -13.37 8.72 -7.52
CA ARG A 16 -13.15 8.27 -8.89
C ARG A 16 -12.52 6.88 -8.91
N TYR A 17 -12.80 6.16 -10.00
CA TYR A 17 -12.08 4.93 -10.34
C TYR A 17 -10.91 5.27 -11.24
N VAL A 18 -9.92 4.35 -11.28
CA VAL A 18 -8.80 4.53 -12.20
C VAL A 18 -9.29 4.48 -13.65
N THR A 19 -8.66 5.29 -14.50
CA THR A 19 -8.91 5.28 -15.94
C THR A 19 -7.96 4.33 -16.64
N ASP A 20 -8.26 4.00 -17.90
CA ASP A 20 -7.35 3.17 -18.71
C ASP A 20 -5.98 3.82 -18.86
N GLU A 21 -5.93 5.16 -18.91
CA GLU A 21 -4.68 5.91 -18.99
C GLU A 21 -3.83 5.79 -17.72
N GLN A 22 -4.48 5.58 -16.58
CA GLN A 22 -3.79 5.47 -15.28
C GLN A 22 -3.29 4.04 -14.99
N ARG A 23 -3.83 3.03 -15.67
CA ARG A 23 -3.46 1.64 -15.42
C ARG A 23 -1.97 1.34 -15.61
N PRO A 24 -1.28 1.85 -16.65
CA PRO A 24 0.17 1.65 -16.76
C PRO A 24 0.95 2.17 -15.56
N ALA A 25 0.52 3.27 -14.96
CA ALA A 25 1.15 3.79 -13.74
C ALA A 25 0.98 2.83 -12.56
N LEU A 26 -0.15 2.14 -12.48
CA LEU A 26 -0.37 1.12 -11.44
C LEU A 26 0.54 -0.09 -11.62
N ASP A 27 0.82 -0.49 -12.86
CA ASP A 27 1.77 -1.56 -13.14
C ASP A 27 3.17 -1.20 -12.67
N VAL A 28 3.61 0.02 -12.93
CA VAL A 28 4.89 0.54 -12.44
C VAL A 28 4.89 0.57 -10.90
N TYR A 29 3.83 1.06 -10.29
CA TYR A 29 3.71 1.11 -8.85
C TYR A 29 3.81 -0.29 -8.23
N LYS A 30 3.14 -1.27 -8.81
CA LYS A 30 3.20 -2.66 -8.34
C LYS A 30 4.62 -3.20 -8.41
N SER A 31 5.30 -2.97 -9.51
CA SER A 31 6.69 -3.43 -9.70
C SER A 31 7.62 -2.82 -8.65
N LEU A 32 7.53 -1.51 -8.43
CA LEU A 32 8.32 -0.82 -7.43
C LEU A 32 8.01 -1.30 -6.01
N ASN A 33 6.75 -1.54 -5.72
CA ASN A 33 6.32 -2.05 -4.42
C ASN A 33 6.88 -3.46 -4.18
N ASP A 34 6.83 -4.33 -5.17
CA ASP A 34 7.39 -5.68 -5.10
C ASP A 34 8.90 -5.65 -4.87
N GLN A 35 9.62 -4.76 -5.56
CA GLN A 35 11.06 -4.59 -5.38
C GLN A 35 11.39 -4.11 -3.96
N CYS A 36 10.64 -3.16 -3.44
CA CYS A 36 10.81 -2.64 -2.09
C CYS A 36 10.59 -3.74 -1.05
N ARG A 37 9.53 -4.52 -1.19
CA ARG A 37 9.23 -5.64 -0.28
C ARG A 37 10.30 -6.71 -0.33
N ASN A 38 10.80 -7.06 -1.51
CA ASN A 38 11.89 -8.01 -1.66
C ASN A 38 13.17 -7.54 -0.99
N HIS A 39 13.47 -6.25 -1.13
CA HIS A 39 14.63 -5.65 -0.46
C HIS A 39 14.50 -5.74 1.07
N ILE A 40 13.34 -5.42 1.61
CA ILE A 40 13.09 -5.50 3.05
C ILE A 40 13.19 -6.95 3.53
N ALA A 41 12.64 -7.90 2.77
CA ALA A 41 12.71 -9.32 3.12
C ALA A 41 14.17 -9.80 3.26
N ALA A 42 15.06 -9.31 2.38
CA ALA A 42 16.46 -9.67 2.40
C ALA A 42 17.25 -8.94 3.48
N ALA A 43 16.95 -7.64 3.70
CA ALA A 43 17.76 -6.78 4.56
C ALA A 43 17.28 -6.73 6.00
N ASN A 44 16.00 -6.94 6.26
CA ASN A 44 15.42 -6.81 7.60
C ASN A 44 14.28 -7.82 7.81
N PRO A 45 14.61 -9.07 8.19
CA PRO A 45 13.59 -10.11 8.38
C PRO A 45 12.53 -9.76 9.41
N ARG A 46 12.87 -9.02 10.46
CA ARG A 46 11.92 -8.63 11.50
C ARG A 46 10.83 -7.70 10.93
N VAL A 47 11.26 -6.68 10.21
CA VAL A 47 10.33 -5.74 9.56
C VAL A 47 9.50 -6.48 8.52
N TRP A 48 10.09 -7.40 7.78
CA TRP A 48 9.39 -8.22 6.80
C TRP A 48 8.27 -9.04 7.44
N GLN A 49 8.53 -9.67 8.57
CA GLN A 49 7.51 -10.44 9.29
C GLN A 49 6.33 -9.56 9.73
N ILE A 50 6.62 -8.34 10.18
CA ILE A 50 5.58 -7.37 10.53
C ILE A 50 4.75 -7.01 9.31
N MET A 51 5.39 -6.75 8.19
CA MET A 51 4.70 -6.41 6.93
C MET A 51 3.79 -7.53 6.46
N VAL A 52 4.25 -8.76 6.53
CA VAL A 52 3.47 -9.93 6.11
C VAL A 52 2.23 -10.12 6.99
N GLN A 53 2.33 -9.84 8.27
CA GLN A 53 1.19 -9.93 9.19
C GLN A 53 0.14 -8.85 8.91
N ILE A 54 0.58 -7.63 8.62
CA ILE A 54 -0.32 -6.49 8.38
C ILE A 54 -0.91 -6.56 6.98
N GLN A 55 -0.10 -6.93 6.00
CA GLN A 55 -0.47 -6.92 4.59
C GLN A 55 0.03 -8.20 3.91
N PRO A 56 -0.63 -9.33 4.16
CA PRO A 56 -0.18 -10.61 3.61
C PRO A 56 -0.32 -10.71 2.09
N ASN A 57 -1.25 -9.96 1.51
CA ASN A 57 -1.52 -10.00 0.09
C ASN A 57 -1.70 -8.59 -0.48
N PRO A 58 -0.61 -7.82 -0.63
CA PRO A 58 -0.70 -6.42 -1.07
C PRO A 58 -1.21 -6.28 -2.49
N ALA A 59 -1.01 -7.28 -3.34
CA ALA A 59 -1.42 -7.22 -4.74
C ALA A 59 -2.94 -7.27 -4.90
N GLU A 60 -3.67 -7.83 -3.94
CA GLU A 60 -5.12 -7.99 -4.06
C GLU A 60 -5.85 -6.65 -4.09
N HIS A 61 -5.54 -5.74 -3.17
CA HIS A 61 -6.15 -4.42 -3.14
C HIS A 61 -5.78 -3.60 -4.37
N LEU A 62 -4.53 -3.70 -4.81
CA LEU A 62 -4.09 -3.04 -6.02
C LEU A 62 -4.83 -3.57 -7.26
N LYS A 63 -5.07 -4.87 -7.31
CA LYS A 63 -5.85 -5.49 -8.37
C LYS A 63 -7.31 -4.99 -8.34
N GLN A 64 -7.92 -4.87 -7.18
CA GLN A 64 -9.26 -4.32 -7.04
C GLN A 64 -9.34 -2.89 -7.57
N LEU A 65 -8.33 -2.07 -7.29
CA LEU A 65 -8.23 -0.73 -7.85
C LEU A 65 -8.10 -0.77 -9.38
N TYR A 66 -7.21 -1.61 -9.88
CA TYR A 66 -6.99 -1.79 -11.32
C TYR A 66 -8.25 -2.25 -12.04
N ASP A 67 -9.00 -3.17 -11.44
CA ASP A 67 -10.23 -3.72 -11.99
C ASP A 67 -11.46 -2.84 -11.72
N ARG A 68 -11.28 -1.66 -11.14
CA ARG A 68 -12.34 -0.71 -10.82
C ARG A 68 -13.41 -1.26 -9.87
N LYS A 69 -13.01 -2.15 -8.98
CA LYS A 69 -13.88 -2.65 -7.91
C LYS A 69 -13.93 -1.73 -6.71
N ILE A 70 -12.89 -0.93 -6.53
CA ILE A 70 -12.79 0.11 -5.50
C ILE A 70 -12.36 1.43 -6.13
N THR A 71 -12.71 2.53 -5.47
CA THR A 71 -12.31 3.87 -5.90
C THR A 71 -10.87 4.17 -5.50
N ILE A 72 -10.30 5.21 -6.10
CA ILE A 72 -8.99 5.73 -5.72
C ILE A 72 -8.97 6.10 -4.24
N GLY A 73 -10.05 6.73 -3.76
CA GLY A 73 -10.17 7.10 -2.35
C GLY A 73 -10.19 5.90 -1.42
N GLN A 74 -10.92 4.85 -1.78
CA GLN A 74 -10.98 3.61 -1.00
C GLN A 74 -9.60 2.95 -0.93
N TYR A 75 -8.86 2.92 -2.03
CA TYR A 75 -7.50 2.39 -2.04
C TYR A 75 -6.56 3.21 -1.16
N ASN A 76 -6.63 4.53 -1.24
CA ASN A 76 -5.80 5.41 -0.41
C ASN A 76 -6.15 5.30 1.07
N THR A 77 -7.42 5.13 1.42
CA THR A 77 -7.85 4.87 2.80
C THR A 77 -7.26 3.55 3.32
N TYR A 78 -7.27 2.52 2.49
CA TYR A 78 -6.62 1.25 2.83
C TYR A 78 -5.12 1.43 3.06
N ARG A 79 -4.43 2.19 2.20
CA ARG A 79 -3.00 2.48 2.37
C ARG A 79 -2.73 3.19 3.69
N GLN A 80 -3.56 4.16 4.06
CA GLN A 80 -3.41 4.89 5.32
C GLN A 80 -3.56 3.94 6.51
N ASP A 81 -4.54 3.05 6.47
CA ASP A 81 -4.76 2.06 7.53
C ASP A 81 -3.54 1.14 7.68
N VAL A 82 -2.99 0.64 6.58
CA VAL A 82 -1.79 -0.18 6.58
C VAL A 82 -0.61 0.56 7.19
N LEU A 83 -0.40 1.82 6.80
CA LEU A 83 0.69 2.63 7.34
C LEU A 83 0.56 2.85 8.85
N GLU A 84 -0.66 3.12 9.33
CA GLU A 84 -0.90 3.30 10.77
C GLU A 84 -0.60 2.03 11.55
N LYS A 85 -1.06 0.88 11.06
CA LYS A 85 -0.79 -0.41 11.69
C LYS A 85 0.70 -0.71 11.71
N PHE A 86 1.39 -0.40 10.60
CA PHE A 86 2.83 -0.63 10.50
C PHE A 86 3.61 0.25 11.47
N LYS A 87 3.26 1.52 11.60
CA LYS A 87 3.89 2.42 12.55
C LYS A 87 3.72 1.94 13.99
N GLN A 88 2.51 1.51 14.33
CA GLN A 88 2.22 0.99 15.67
C GLN A 88 3.02 -0.28 15.96
N ALA A 89 3.13 -1.17 14.98
CA ALA A 89 3.87 -2.42 15.14
C ALA A 89 5.38 -2.19 15.28
N ILE A 90 5.94 -1.23 14.53
CA ILE A 90 7.36 -0.88 14.63
C ILE A 90 7.67 -0.18 15.95
N ALA A 91 6.81 0.75 16.35
CA ALA A 91 6.98 1.41 17.64
C ALA A 91 6.94 0.40 18.79
N GLY A 92 6.29 -0.73 18.53
CA GLY A 92 6.23 -1.84 19.45
C GLY A 92 5.39 -1.59 20.66
N PRO A 93 5.11 -2.64 21.43
CA PRO A 93 4.50 -2.49 22.73
C PRO A 93 5.56 -2.06 23.73
N THR A 94 6.04 -0.87 23.57
CA THR A 94 7.08 -0.31 24.43
C THR A 94 6.58 0.08 25.81
N HIS A 95 5.45 -0.37 26.09
CA HIS A 95 4.80 -0.06 27.35
C HIS A 95 4.60 -1.27 28.17
#